data_009e73a7279440389232e46b67bcb56e
#
_entry.id   009e73a7279440389232e46b67bcb56e
#
_cell.length_a   1.000
_cell.length_b   1.000
_cell.length_c   1.000
_cell.angle_alpha   90.00
_cell.angle_beta   90.00
_cell.angle_gamma   90.00
#
_symmetry.space_group_name_H-M   'P 1'
#
loop_
_entity.id
_entity.type
_entity.pdbx_description
1 polymer ?
#
loop_
_entity_poly.entity_id
_entity_poly.type
_entity_poly.pdbx_seq_one_letter_code
_entity_poly.pdbx_strand_id
1 'polypeptide(L)'
;SALMLFSRFWDAINDPIVGGAKADWLVGINATRLFSILYHKTLNVGRVQTPTLTMLVNRDYAISSFKKEKYHVVRLDAGGVSALSERLNDEAAAQQMKAACEKSQAVCTSLKKEKKTVAPPKLFDLTALQREANRLYGFTAKQTLDYAQALYEKRLLTYPRTDSKYITSDMQDSTKELITGLCSLLPFMQGVKLQADLTRVCDNSKVTDHHAILPTAEFLKAGFASLADSETKLMTLVCAKLLCAAAAPYEYEAVTAVISCGGYTFTAKGKTTLCEGWREIEKLSRAASEEQDEDAEPETVLPPLAEGQTFDNPAAEISERYTQPPKAYTEDTLLSAMENAGKEE
;
A
#
# COMPACT_ATOMS: atom_id res chain seq x y z
N SER A 1 19.42 14.68 20.69
CA SER A 1 20.63 15.38 20.19
C SER A 1 21.61 14.46 19.46
N ALA A 2 21.76 13.19 19.84
CA ALA A 2 22.58 12.22 19.08
C ALA A 2 21.93 11.82 17.75
N LEU A 3 20.61 11.71 17.69
CA LEU A 3 19.83 11.45 16.48
C LEU A 3 19.93 12.62 15.47
N MET A 4 19.93 13.87 15.91
CA MET A 4 20.12 15.04 15.04
C MET A 4 21.54 15.14 14.45
N LEU A 5 22.55 14.71 15.17
CA LEU A 5 23.92 14.60 14.65
C LEU A 5 24.02 13.49 13.60
N PHE A 6 23.28 12.40 13.79
CA PHE A 6 23.26 11.27 12.87
C PHE A 6 22.50 11.62 11.56
N SER A 7 21.38 12.37 11.61
CA SER A 7 20.66 12.80 10.40
C SER A 7 21.50 13.78 9.56
N ARG A 8 22.09 14.80 10.17
CA ARG A 8 23.00 15.76 9.47
C ARG A 8 24.23 15.11 8.87
N PHE A 9 24.72 14.04 9.51
CA PHE A 9 25.83 13.25 8.99
C PHE A 9 25.38 12.38 7.80
N TRP A 10 24.12 11.92 7.81
CA TRP A 10 23.49 11.16 6.75
C TRP A 10 23.35 11.96 5.43
N ASP A 11 22.98 13.24 5.52
CA ASP A 11 22.84 14.11 4.35
C ASP A 11 24.18 14.40 3.66
N ALA A 12 25.26 14.45 4.45
CA ALA A 12 26.62 14.68 3.93
C ALA A 12 27.24 13.43 3.23
N ILE A 13 26.68 12.25 3.43
CA ILE A 13 27.15 10.97 2.86
C ILE A 13 26.45 10.61 1.55
N ASN A 14 25.38 11.29 1.21
CA ASN A 14 24.54 10.99 0.03
C ASN A 14 25.08 11.47 -1.33
N ASP A 15 26.36 11.74 -1.44
CA ASP A 15 27.01 11.96 -2.75
C ASP A 15 27.26 10.59 -3.43
N PRO A 16 26.62 10.32 -4.61
CA PRO A 16 26.19 8.95 -4.96
C PRO A 16 27.26 7.94 -5.36
N ILE A 17 28.48 8.30 -5.68
CA ILE A 17 29.36 7.36 -6.39
C ILE A 17 30.72 7.05 -5.76
N VAL A 18 31.33 7.94 -5.00
CA VAL A 18 32.68 7.74 -4.44
C VAL A 18 32.78 7.97 -2.94
N GLY A 19 31.88 8.77 -2.39
CA GLY A 19 31.83 9.09 -0.96
C GLY A 19 31.25 7.98 -0.10
N GLY A 20 30.21 7.28 -0.58
CA GLY A 20 29.40 6.36 0.18
C GLY A 20 30.16 5.17 0.74
N ALA A 21 30.94 4.45 -0.07
CA ALA A 21 31.67 3.26 0.36
C ALA A 21 32.81 3.58 1.36
N LYS A 22 33.52 4.70 1.13
CA LYS A 22 34.58 5.17 2.05
C LYS A 22 34.00 5.68 3.38
N ALA A 23 32.89 6.41 3.31
CA ALA A 23 32.20 6.89 4.49
C ALA A 23 31.61 5.72 5.31
N ASP A 24 30.98 4.74 4.65
CA ASP A 24 30.50 3.52 5.29
C ASP A 24 31.61 2.79 6.03
N TRP A 25 32.75 2.62 5.38
CA TRP A 25 33.90 1.96 5.98
C TRP A 25 34.45 2.73 7.17
N LEU A 26 34.67 4.05 7.02
CA LEU A 26 35.22 4.89 8.09
C LEU A 26 34.26 4.98 9.28
N VAL A 27 33.00 5.27 9.05
CA VAL A 27 31.98 5.41 10.12
C VAL A 27 31.70 4.04 10.76
N GLY A 28 31.47 3.02 9.97
CA GLY A 28 31.15 1.68 10.46
C GLY A 28 32.26 1.11 11.34
N ILE A 29 33.52 1.19 10.89
CA ILE A 29 34.67 0.66 11.68
C ILE A 29 34.89 1.50 12.94
N ASN A 30 34.97 2.83 12.82
CA ASN A 30 35.30 3.66 13.99
C ASN A 30 34.17 3.63 15.03
N ALA A 31 32.90 3.71 14.61
CA ALA A 31 31.77 3.62 15.53
C ALA A 31 31.67 2.21 16.15
N THR A 32 31.86 1.13 15.38
CA THR A 32 31.89 -0.23 15.89
C THR A 32 32.97 -0.39 16.97
N ARG A 33 34.20 0.08 16.70
CA ARG A 33 35.32 0.01 17.68
C ARG A 33 35.01 0.84 18.91
N LEU A 34 34.56 2.09 18.75
CA LEU A 34 34.22 2.98 19.85
C LEU A 34 33.18 2.36 20.79
N PHE A 35 32.04 1.97 20.24
CA PHE A 35 30.95 1.39 21.03
C PHE A 35 31.33 0.04 21.63
N SER A 36 32.08 -0.79 20.91
CA SER A 36 32.54 -2.10 21.45
C SER A 36 33.49 -1.92 22.63
N ILE A 37 34.34 -0.90 22.62
CA ILE A 37 35.24 -0.58 23.76
C ILE A 37 34.39 0.00 24.90
N LEU A 38 33.53 0.99 24.67
CA LEU A 38 32.72 1.65 25.70
C LEU A 38 31.82 0.68 26.47
N TYR A 39 31.25 -0.29 25.77
CA TYR A 39 30.28 -1.23 26.34
C TYR A 39 30.85 -2.62 26.60
N HIS A 40 32.13 -2.83 26.39
CA HIS A 40 32.84 -4.13 26.58
C HIS A 40 32.15 -5.30 25.88
N LYS A 41 31.55 -5.04 24.71
CA LYS A 41 30.77 -6.00 23.90
C LYS A 41 30.89 -5.64 22.43
N THR A 42 31.01 -6.64 21.57
CA THR A 42 30.98 -6.38 20.12
C THR A 42 29.63 -5.76 19.70
N LEU A 43 29.66 -4.51 19.26
CA LEU A 43 28.52 -3.77 18.80
C LEU A 43 28.79 -3.28 17.38
N ASN A 44 28.21 -3.96 16.41
CA ASN A 44 28.37 -3.62 15.00
C ASN A 44 27.51 -2.39 14.67
N VAL A 45 28.14 -1.39 14.06
CA VAL A 45 27.49 -0.19 13.55
C VAL A 45 27.57 -0.19 12.02
N GLY A 46 26.46 0.01 11.36
CA GLY A 46 26.38 0.06 9.90
C GLY A 46 25.33 1.04 9.41
N ARG A 47 25.53 1.56 8.21
CA ARG A 47 24.69 2.57 7.58
C ARG A 47 23.22 2.14 7.42
N VAL A 48 22.99 0.88 7.14
CA VAL A 48 21.64 0.32 6.97
C VAL A 48 21.15 -0.34 8.25
N GLN A 49 21.99 -1.19 8.87
CA GLN A 49 21.60 -1.99 10.03
C GLN A 49 21.20 -1.14 11.23
N THR A 50 21.99 -0.10 11.56
CA THR A 50 21.74 0.70 12.76
C THR A 50 20.49 1.56 12.65
N PRO A 51 20.22 2.30 11.55
CA PRO A 51 18.95 3.00 11.37
C PRO A 51 17.75 2.05 11.35
N THR A 52 17.86 0.90 10.68
CA THR A 52 16.79 -0.11 10.66
C THR A 52 16.48 -0.62 12.07
N LEU A 53 17.50 -0.94 12.85
CA LEU A 53 17.33 -1.32 14.25
C LEU A 53 16.67 -0.21 15.07
N THR A 54 17.05 1.05 14.84
CA THR A 54 16.47 2.21 15.52
C THR A 54 14.97 2.33 15.19
N MET A 55 14.57 2.13 13.94
CA MET A 55 13.15 2.12 13.55
C MET A 55 12.38 1.03 14.30
N LEU A 56 12.93 -0.19 14.38
CA LEU A 56 12.31 -1.30 15.09
C LEU A 56 12.17 -1.02 16.59
N VAL A 57 13.24 -0.52 17.24
CA VAL A 57 13.22 -0.18 18.67
C VAL A 57 12.25 0.96 18.97
N ASN A 58 12.22 2.00 18.15
CA ASN A 58 11.26 3.10 18.32
C ASN A 58 9.82 2.62 18.14
N ARG A 59 9.56 1.73 17.19
CA ARG A 59 8.24 1.15 16.99
C ARG A 59 7.81 0.28 18.16
N ASP A 60 8.71 -0.56 18.65
CA ASP A 60 8.46 -1.41 19.83
C ASP A 60 8.21 -0.58 21.09
N TYR A 61 8.98 0.49 21.28
CA TYR A 61 8.75 1.45 22.36
C TYR A 61 7.38 2.14 22.22
N ALA A 62 7.00 2.58 21.01
CA ALA A 62 5.70 3.20 20.77
C ALA A 62 4.53 2.24 21.05
N ILE A 63 4.73 0.94 20.77
CA ILE A 63 3.74 -0.10 21.07
C ILE A 63 3.67 -0.36 22.58
N SER A 64 4.81 -0.56 23.24
CA SER A 64 4.87 -0.93 24.65
C SER A 64 4.51 0.21 25.60
N SER A 65 4.78 1.47 25.21
CA SER A 65 4.41 2.67 25.99
C SER A 65 3.01 3.20 25.66
N PHE A 66 2.31 2.60 24.69
CA PHE A 66 1.00 3.07 24.26
C PHE A 66 -0.04 2.96 25.37
N LYS A 67 -0.73 4.05 25.63
CA LYS A 67 -1.86 4.09 26.57
C LYS A 67 -3.16 4.04 25.76
N LYS A 68 -3.89 2.96 25.98
CA LYS A 68 -5.20 2.76 25.37
C LYS A 68 -6.21 3.73 25.95
N GLU A 69 -6.79 4.56 25.11
CA GLU A 69 -7.82 5.54 25.49
C GLU A 69 -9.17 5.09 24.96
N LYS A 70 -10.19 5.19 25.81
CA LYS A 70 -11.57 4.91 25.49
C LYS A 70 -12.20 6.14 24.85
N TYR A 71 -13.00 5.93 23.82
CA TYR A 71 -13.84 6.97 23.21
C TYR A 71 -15.16 6.39 22.72
N HIS A 72 -16.12 7.26 22.48
CA HIS A 72 -17.44 6.91 22.00
C HIS A 72 -17.68 7.50 20.61
N VAL A 73 -18.46 6.81 19.81
CA VAL A 73 -18.97 7.28 18.51
C VAL A 73 -20.44 6.97 18.46
N VAL A 74 -21.25 7.96 18.09
CA VAL A 74 -22.68 7.75 17.88
C VAL A 74 -22.90 7.45 16.41
N ARG A 75 -23.52 6.32 16.10
CA ARG A 75 -23.99 5.95 14.78
C ARG A 75 -25.46 6.38 14.66
N LEU A 76 -25.76 7.15 13.64
CA LEU A 76 -27.11 7.56 13.26
C LEU A 76 -27.54 6.79 12.02
N ASP A 77 -28.59 6.00 12.15
CA ASP A 77 -29.22 5.29 11.01
C ASP A 77 -30.51 6.03 10.64
N ALA A 78 -30.55 6.62 9.45
CA ALA A 78 -31.65 7.44 8.97
C ALA A 78 -31.95 7.12 7.50
N GLY A 79 -33.12 6.56 7.19
CA GLY A 79 -33.56 6.25 5.83
C GLY A 79 -32.62 5.30 5.06
N GLY A 80 -31.96 4.36 5.73
CA GLY A 80 -30.98 3.44 5.14
C GLY A 80 -29.57 4.02 4.99
N VAL A 81 -29.34 5.24 5.50
CA VAL A 81 -28.03 5.87 5.57
C VAL A 81 -27.48 5.70 6.97
N SER A 82 -26.29 5.14 7.08
CA SER A 82 -25.54 5.05 8.33
C SER A 82 -24.49 6.16 8.40
N ALA A 83 -24.63 7.08 9.33
CA ALA A 83 -23.73 8.21 9.52
C ALA A 83 -23.08 8.16 10.91
N LEU A 84 -21.84 8.62 11.02
CA LEU A 84 -21.08 8.60 12.27
C LEU A 84 -20.82 10.02 12.79
N SER A 85 -20.90 10.18 14.11
CA SER A 85 -20.43 11.39 14.78
C SER A 85 -18.90 11.48 14.79
N GLU A 86 -18.37 12.62 15.18
CA GLU A 86 -16.99 12.73 15.63
C GLU A 86 -16.76 11.90 16.91
N ARG A 87 -15.48 11.76 17.27
CA ARG A 87 -15.10 11.07 18.53
C ARG A 87 -15.51 11.88 19.73
N LEU A 88 -16.10 11.21 20.71
CA LEU A 88 -16.51 11.77 21.99
C LEU A 88 -15.71 11.08 23.10
N ASN A 89 -15.03 11.84 23.92
CA ASN A 89 -14.24 11.30 25.04
C ASN A 89 -15.12 11.04 26.29
N ASP A 90 -16.33 11.60 26.33
CA ASP A 90 -17.27 11.48 27.42
C ASP A 90 -18.51 10.69 27.03
N GLU A 91 -18.81 9.66 27.80
CA GLU A 91 -20.02 8.83 27.63
C GLU A 91 -21.30 9.63 27.83
N ALA A 92 -21.32 10.58 28.78
CA ALA A 92 -22.49 11.42 29.05
C ALA A 92 -22.84 12.30 27.82
N ALA A 93 -21.82 12.82 27.14
CA ALA A 93 -22.01 13.56 25.88
C ALA A 93 -22.60 12.66 24.78
N ALA A 94 -22.17 11.41 24.69
CA ALA A 94 -22.70 10.45 23.72
C ALA A 94 -24.18 10.10 24.03
N GLN A 95 -24.54 9.95 25.32
CA GLN A 95 -25.91 9.71 25.73
C GLN A 95 -26.82 10.92 25.46
N GLN A 96 -26.34 12.14 25.70
CA GLN A 96 -27.07 13.36 25.36
C GLN A 96 -27.32 13.47 23.85
N MET A 97 -26.29 13.22 23.05
CA MET A 97 -26.40 13.24 21.59
C MET A 97 -27.43 12.22 21.10
N LYS A 98 -27.37 10.98 21.60
CA LYS A 98 -28.36 9.94 21.30
C LYS A 98 -29.77 10.36 21.62
N ALA A 99 -30.00 10.81 22.86
CA ALA A 99 -31.33 11.23 23.33
C ALA A 99 -31.90 12.43 22.56
N ALA A 100 -31.06 13.34 22.10
CA ALA A 100 -31.45 14.46 21.23
C ALA A 100 -31.84 14.00 19.84
N CYS A 101 -31.10 13.05 19.26
CA CYS A 101 -31.39 12.51 17.94
C CYS A 101 -32.70 11.72 17.90
N GLU A 102 -32.97 10.90 18.89
CA GLU A 102 -34.19 10.09 18.97
C GLU A 102 -35.49 10.93 19.04
N LYS A 103 -35.38 12.22 19.40
CA LYS A 103 -36.49 13.16 19.51
C LYS A 103 -36.58 14.14 18.34
N SER A 104 -35.70 14.02 17.39
CA SER A 104 -35.54 15.01 16.30
C SER A 104 -35.60 14.34 14.92
N GLN A 105 -36.00 15.09 13.92
CA GLN A 105 -35.79 14.72 12.53
C GLN A 105 -34.32 14.84 12.15
N ALA A 106 -33.84 13.92 11.33
CA ALA A 106 -32.55 14.06 10.70
C ALA A 106 -32.69 14.76 9.33
N VAL A 107 -31.75 15.62 8.97
CA VAL A 107 -31.75 16.38 7.72
C VAL A 107 -30.39 16.27 7.04
N CYS A 108 -30.37 15.92 5.77
CA CYS A 108 -29.16 15.99 4.95
C CYS A 108 -28.84 17.46 4.62
N THR A 109 -27.87 18.03 5.32
CA THR A 109 -27.51 19.45 5.19
C THR A 109 -26.49 19.73 4.09
N SER A 110 -25.70 18.71 3.69
CA SER A 110 -24.75 18.83 2.61
C SER A 110 -24.50 17.47 1.95
N LEU A 111 -24.39 17.50 0.62
CA LEU A 111 -24.10 16.32 -0.19
C LEU A 111 -22.98 16.65 -1.18
N LYS A 112 -21.78 16.17 -0.92
CA LYS A 112 -20.63 16.35 -1.79
C LYS A 112 -20.36 15.09 -2.58
N LYS A 113 -20.31 15.20 -3.90
CA LYS A 113 -19.96 14.14 -4.83
C LYS A 113 -18.68 14.52 -5.57
N GLU A 114 -17.71 13.63 -5.54
CA GLU A 114 -16.41 13.84 -6.18
C GLU A 114 -16.04 12.63 -7.02
N LYS A 115 -15.81 12.83 -8.32
CA LYS A 115 -15.19 11.81 -9.16
C LYS A 115 -13.70 11.73 -8.81
N LYS A 116 -13.25 10.54 -8.44
CA LYS A 116 -11.85 10.26 -8.13
C LYS A 116 -11.30 9.23 -9.10
N THR A 117 -10.06 9.47 -9.53
CA THR A 117 -9.34 8.59 -10.44
C THR A 117 -8.08 8.10 -9.75
N VAL A 118 -7.90 6.79 -9.70
CA VAL A 118 -6.69 6.13 -9.18
C VAL A 118 -5.93 5.56 -10.36
N ALA A 119 -4.77 6.11 -10.58
CA ALA A 119 -3.92 5.68 -11.67
C ALA A 119 -3.47 4.22 -11.53
N PRO A 120 -3.21 3.51 -12.64
CA PRO A 120 -2.61 2.19 -12.64
C PRO A 120 -1.29 2.18 -11.86
N PRO A 121 -0.95 1.05 -11.20
CA PRO A 121 0.32 0.91 -10.49
C PRO A 121 1.49 1.00 -11.47
N LYS A 122 2.68 1.26 -10.92
CA LYS A 122 3.94 1.13 -11.67
C LYS A 122 4.37 -0.33 -11.73
N LEU A 123 5.32 -0.62 -12.62
CA LEU A 123 5.97 -1.92 -12.67
C LEU A 123 6.80 -2.19 -11.40
N PHE A 124 7.27 -3.40 -11.22
CA PHE A 124 8.11 -3.76 -10.09
C PHE A 124 9.58 -3.38 -10.31
N ASP A 125 10.16 -2.71 -9.33
CA ASP A 125 11.55 -2.87 -8.93
C ASP A 125 11.67 -4.01 -7.89
N LEU A 126 12.89 -4.31 -7.44
CA LEU A 126 13.09 -5.37 -6.46
C LEU A 126 12.36 -5.10 -5.13
N THR A 127 12.48 -3.90 -4.60
CA THR A 127 11.88 -3.55 -3.31
C THR A 127 10.36 -3.63 -3.35
N ALA A 128 9.73 -3.10 -4.40
CA ALA A 128 8.27 -3.18 -4.55
C ALA A 128 7.79 -4.64 -4.71
N LEU A 129 8.56 -5.48 -5.43
CA LEU A 129 8.27 -6.92 -5.55
C LEU A 129 8.37 -7.63 -4.19
N GLN A 130 9.42 -7.36 -3.42
CA GLN A 130 9.60 -7.93 -2.08
C GLN A 130 8.47 -7.53 -1.13
N ARG A 131 8.06 -6.26 -1.15
CA ARG A 131 6.97 -5.74 -0.34
C ARG A 131 5.64 -6.42 -0.67
N GLU A 132 5.30 -6.47 -1.95
CA GLU A 132 4.04 -7.07 -2.39
C GLU A 132 4.01 -8.59 -2.13
N ALA A 133 5.12 -9.30 -2.38
CA ALA A 133 5.24 -10.74 -2.10
C ALA A 133 5.18 -11.05 -0.59
N ASN A 134 5.72 -10.17 0.27
CA ASN A 134 5.58 -10.32 1.72
C ASN A 134 4.12 -10.11 2.15
N ARG A 135 3.47 -9.06 1.64
CA ARG A 135 2.09 -8.74 1.95
C ARG A 135 1.11 -9.85 1.56
N LEU A 136 1.29 -10.42 0.36
CA LEU A 136 0.37 -11.43 -0.17
C LEU A 136 0.71 -12.86 0.27
N TYR A 137 1.98 -13.22 0.25
CA TYR A 137 2.42 -14.63 0.42
C TYR A 137 3.22 -14.86 1.70
N GLY A 138 3.51 -13.82 2.48
CA GLY A 138 4.38 -13.91 3.65
C GLY A 138 5.84 -14.22 3.30
N PHE A 139 6.26 -14.08 2.04
CA PHE A 139 7.64 -14.33 1.64
C PHE A 139 8.55 -13.27 2.25
N THR A 140 9.68 -13.69 2.80
CA THR A 140 10.72 -12.75 3.22
C THR A 140 11.35 -12.07 2.01
N ALA A 141 11.97 -10.91 2.23
CA ALA A 141 12.70 -10.19 1.18
C ALA A 141 13.78 -11.08 0.54
N LYS A 142 14.46 -11.91 1.36
CA LYS A 142 15.44 -12.87 0.87
C LYS A 142 14.81 -13.95 -0.01
N GLN A 143 13.74 -14.59 0.44
CA GLN A 143 13.04 -15.63 -0.32
C GLN A 143 12.54 -15.09 -1.66
N THR A 144 11.96 -13.90 -1.67
CA THR A 144 11.50 -13.25 -2.90
C THR A 144 12.64 -13.03 -3.90
N LEU A 145 13.79 -12.56 -3.41
CA LEU A 145 14.97 -12.41 -4.25
C LEU A 145 15.50 -13.75 -4.77
N ASP A 146 15.56 -14.78 -3.91
CA ASP A 146 16.04 -16.11 -4.30
C ASP A 146 15.14 -16.72 -5.40
N TYR A 147 13.82 -16.60 -5.28
CA TYR A 147 12.86 -17.07 -6.30
C TYR A 147 12.95 -16.26 -7.58
N ALA A 148 13.05 -14.94 -7.49
CA ALA A 148 13.22 -14.08 -8.67
C ALA A 148 14.53 -14.36 -9.38
N GLN A 149 15.61 -14.63 -8.66
CA GLN A 149 16.90 -15.03 -9.22
C GLN A 149 16.81 -16.37 -9.94
N ALA A 150 16.14 -17.37 -9.35
CA ALA A 150 15.93 -18.67 -10.00
C ALA A 150 15.12 -18.54 -11.30
N LEU A 151 14.08 -17.70 -11.31
CA LEU A 151 13.30 -17.42 -12.53
C LEU A 151 14.13 -16.70 -13.61
N TYR A 152 15.01 -15.79 -13.19
CA TYR A 152 15.94 -15.12 -14.10
C TYR A 152 16.95 -16.11 -14.73
N GLU A 153 17.52 -17.00 -13.94
CA GLU A 153 18.46 -18.03 -14.43
C GLU A 153 17.78 -19.01 -15.41
N LYS A 154 16.49 -19.27 -15.21
CA LYS A 154 15.65 -20.01 -16.16
C LYS A 154 15.26 -19.18 -17.39
N ARG A 155 15.66 -17.90 -17.49
CA ARG A 155 15.32 -16.94 -18.54
C ARG A 155 13.81 -16.63 -18.63
N LEU A 156 13.06 -16.84 -17.56
CA LEU A 156 11.62 -16.59 -17.52
C LEU A 156 11.27 -15.19 -17.01
N LEU A 157 12.21 -14.59 -16.27
CA LEU A 157 12.10 -13.25 -15.69
C LEU A 157 13.30 -12.39 -16.14
N THR A 158 13.12 -11.07 -16.23
CA THR A 158 14.23 -10.14 -16.44
C THR A 158 15.07 -9.99 -15.17
N TYR A 159 16.21 -9.29 -15.25
CA TYR A 159 17.14 -9.16 -14.13
C TYR A 159 16.43 -8.56 -12.88
N PRO A 160 16.42 -9.27 -11.74
CA PRO A 160 15.58 -8.86 -10.61
C PRO A 160 16.19 -7.78 -9.72
N ARG A 161 17.53 -7.53 -9.79
CA ARG A 161 18.19 -6.52 -8.94
C ARG A 161 18.15 -5.16 -9.64
N THR A 162 16.98 -4.58 -9.78
CA THR A 162 16.76 -3.28 -10.41
C THR A 162 16.03 -2.36 -9.43
N ASP A 163 16.33 -1.08 -9.51
CA ASP A 163 15.64 0.02 -8.81
C ASP A 163 14.63 0.74 -9.72
N SER A 164 14.58 0.37 -11.00
CA SER A 164 13.67 0.99 -11.95
C SER A 164 12.27 0.34 -11.95
N LYS A 165 11.24 1.18 -12.01
CA LYS A 165 9.82 0.82 -12.17
C LYS A 165 9.32 1.13 -13.58
N TYR A 166 10.25 1.26 -14.55
CA TYR A 166 9.98 1.73 -15.90
C TYR A 166 10.64 0.86 -16.96
N ILE A 167 10.13 0.97 -18.18
CA ILE A 167 10.73 0.43 -19.39
C ILE A 167 11.21 1.57 -20.29
N THR A 168 12.07 1.25 -21.25
CA THR A 168 12.52 2.18 -22.28
C THR A 168 11.55 2.21 -23.47
N SER A 169 11.63 3.25 -24.29
CA SER A 169 10.72 3.45 -25.43
C SER A 169 10.83 2.35 -26.50
N ASP A 170 12.02 1.80 -26.71
CA ASP A 170 12.28 0.69 -27.64
C ASP A 170 11.67 -0.63 -27.18
N MET A 171 11.34 -0.76 -25.89
CA MET A 171 10.67 -1.96 -25.34
C MET A 171 9.14 -1.95 -25.49
N GLN A 172 8.53 -0.84 -25.92
CA GLN A 172 7.06 -0.71 -25.89
C GLN A 172 6.36 -1.78 -26.73
N ASP A 173 6.83 -2.01 -27.97
CA ASP A 173 6.14 -2.94 -28.87
C ASP A 173 6.31 -4.39 -28.41
N SER A 174 7.52 -4.79 -28.03
CA SER A 174 7.76 -6.13 -27.45
C SER A 174 6.98 -6.36 -26.16
N THR A 175 6.80 -5.33 -25.32
CA THR A 175 6.01 -5.42 -24.09
C THR A 175 4.51 -5.54 -24.41
N LYS A 176 3.99 -4.89 -25.44
CA LYS A 176 2.59 -5.06 -25.90
C LYS A 176 2.33 -6.48 -26.43
N GLU A 177 3.28 -7.04 -27.18
CA GLU A 177 3.21 -8.44 -27.61
C GLU A 177 3.21 -9.40 -26.43
N LEU A 178 4.07 -9.14 -25.44
CA LEU A 178 4.12 -9.89 -24.19
C LEU A 178 2.75 -9.83 -23.44
N ILE A 179 2.16 -8.65 -23.29
CA ILE A 179 0.83 -8.45 -22.68
C ILE A 179 -0.24 -9.27 -23.42
N THR A 180 -0.22 -9.24 -24.75
CA THR A 180 -1.17 -10.02 -25.58
C THR A 180 -1.03 -11.52 -25.32
N GLY A 181 0.21 -12.01 -25.25
CA GLY A 181 0.50 -13.41 -24.92
C GLY A 181 0.05 -13.78 -23.51
N LEU A 182 0.29 -12.91 -22.52
CA LEU A 182 -0.15 -13.12 -21.15
C LEU A 182 -1.67 -13.16 -21.00
N CYS A 183 -2.40 -12.29 -21.70
CA CYS A 183 -3.88 -12.33 -21.72
C CYS A 183 -4.42 -13.67 -22.23
N SER A 184 -3.70 -14.33 -23.13
CA SER A 184 -4.07 -15.67 -23.64
C SER A 184 -3.61 -16.80 -22.72
N LEU A 185 -2.49 -16.64 -22.03
CA LEU A 185 -1.89 -17.67 -21.17
C LEU A 185 -2.56 -17.75 -19.80
N LEU A 186 -2.95 -16.61 -19.23
CA LEU A 186 -3.43 -16.53 -17.84
C LEU A 186 -4.94 -16.81 -17.75
N PRO A 187 -5.37 -17.88 -17.01
CA PRO A 187 -6.78 -18.23 -16.94
C PRO A 187 -7.68 -17.10 -16.39
N PHE A 188 -7.19 -16.30 -15.46
CA PHE A 188 -7.95 -15.20 -14.87
C PHE A 188 -8.17 -14.01 -15.83
N MET A 189 -7.48 -13.98 -16.97
CA MET A 189 -7.69 -12.98 -18.02
C MET A 189 -8.72 -13.39 -19.07
N GLN A 190 -9.29 -14.60 -18.97
CA GLN A 190 -10.32 -15.04 -19.90
C GLN A 190 -11.55 -14.14 -19.85
N GLY A 191 -11.91 -13.57 -20.98
CA GLY A 191 -13.04 -12.62 -21.11
C GLY A 191 -12.72 -11.17 -20.77
N VAL A 192 -11.55 -10.87 -20.22
CA VAL A 192 -11.08 -9.52 -19.95
C VAL A 192 -10.52 -8.88 -21.22
N LYS A 193 -11.06 -7.72 -21.58
CA LYS A 193 -10.56 -6.92 -22.72
C LYS A 193 -9.58 -5.88 -22.20
N LEU A 194 -8.30 -6.06 -22.47
CA LEU A 194 -7.25 -5.12 -22.09
C LEU A 194 -6.78 -4.33 -23.31
N GLN A 195 -7.00 -3.02 -23.32
CA GLN A 195 -6.35 -2.10 -24.24
C GLN A 195 -5.09 -1.57 -23.55
N ALA A 196 -3.94 -2.11 -23.92
CA ALA A 196 -2.69 -1.82 -23.25
C ALA A 196 -2.20 -0.39 -23.53
N ASP A 197 -1.99 0.39 -22.46
CA ASP A 197 -1.34 1.69 -22.48
C ASP A 197 -0.09 1.66 -21.57
N LEU A 198 1.08 1.78 -22.16
CA LEU A 198 2.37 1.76 -21.47
C LEU A 198 2.98 3.15 -21.25
N THR A 199 2.30 4.22 -21.67
CA THR A 199 2.84 5.61 -21.60
C THR A 199 3.27 6.01 -20.19
N ARG A 200 2.57 5.53 -19.16
CA ARG A 200 2.86 5.85 -17.77
C ARG A 200 4.09 5.15 -17.18
N VAL A 201 4.49 4.04 -17.76
CA VAL A 201 5.61 3.20 -17.31
C VAL A 201 6.76 3.17 -18.30
N CYS A 202 6.68 3.96 -19.36
CA CYS A 202 7.73 4.15 -20.35
C CYS A 202 8.41 5.49 -20.13
N ASP A 203 9.66 5.47 -19.64
CA ASP A 203 10.43 6.68 -19.38
C ASP A 203 11.94 6.35 -19.40
N ASN A 204 12.61 6.71 -20.50
CA ASN A 204 14.04 6.43 -20.68
C ASN A 204 14.92 7.10 -19.61
N SER A 205 14.50 8.23 -19.06
CA SER A 205 15.28 8.95 -18.04
C SER A 205 15.29 8.25 -16.67
N LYS A 206 14.36 7.31 -16.46
CA LYS A 206 14.19 6.55 -15.22
C LYS A 206 14.64 5.09 -15.32
N VAL A 207 15.29 4.74 -16.42
CA VAL A 207 15.95 3.46 -16.61
C VAL A 207 17.44 3.74 -16.69
N THR A 208 18.19 3.31 -15.69
CA THR A 208 19.65 3.45 -15.63
C THR A 208 20.33 2.23 -16.24
N ASP A 209 20.73 1.26 -15.43
CA ASP A 209 21.41 0.04 -15.87
C ASP A 209 20.41 -1.06 -16.28
N HIS A 210 19.28 -1.14 -15.58
CA HIS A 210 18.26 -2.15 -15.80
C HIS A 210 16.86 -1.54 -15.76
N HIS A 211 15.97 -2.05 -16.64
CA HIS A 211 14.54 -1.72 -16.61
C HIS A 211 13.81 -2.50 -15.50
N ALA A 212 12.51 -2.22 -15.33
CA ALA A 212 11.64 -2.91 -14.38
C ALA A 212 11.63 -4.44 -14.57
N ILE A 213 11.25 -5.15 -13.52
CA ILE A 213 11.10 -6.61 -13.54
C ILE A 213 9.89 -7.00 -14.38
N LEU A 214 10.12 -7.80 -15.41
CA LEU A 214 9.10 -8.27 -16.36
C LEU A 214 9.22 -9.78 -16.60
N PRO A 215 8.13 -10.48 -16.96
CA PRO A 215 8.22 -11.79 -17.58
C PRO A 215 8.86 -11.66 -18.95
N THR A 216 9.38 -12.76 -19.49
CA THR A 216 10.03 -12.79 -20.80
C THR A 216 9.18 -13.50 -21.85
N ALA A 217 9.55 -13.37 -23.12
CA ALA A 217 8.93 -14.16 -24.19
C ALA A 217 9.13 -15.68 -24.02
N GLU A 218 10.22 -16.11 -23.35
CA GLU A 218 10.46 -17.52 -23.06
C GLU A 218 9.43 -18.05 -22.04
N PHE A 219 8.98 -17.20 -21.11
CA PHE A 219 7.90 -17.57 -20.19
C PHE A 219 6.57 -17.84 -20.94
N LEU A 220 6.25 -17.06 -21.97
CA LEU A 220 5.05 -17.32 -22.78
C LEU A 220 5.07 -18.70 -23.44
N LYS A 221 6.26 -19.21 -23.80
CA LYS A 221 6.43 -20.54 -24.41
C LYS A 221 6.41 -21.66 -23.36
N ALA A 222 7.07 -21.43 -22.23
CA ALA A 222 7.23 -22.45 -21.19
C ALA A 222 5.99 -22.57 -20.27
N GLY A 223 5.30 -21.48 -20.02
CA GLY A 223 4.19 -21.43 -19.07
C GLY A 223 4.64 -21.74 -17.63
N PHE A 224 3.74 -22.27 -16.83
CA PHE A 224 3.95 -22.58 -15.41
C PHE A 224 4.40 -24.01 -15.15
N ALA A 225 4.40 -24.90 -16.14
CA ALA A 225 4.52 -26.35 -15.95
C ALA A 225 5.79 -26.84 -15.24
N SER A 226 6.89 -26.06 -15.32
CA SER A 226 8.18 -26.39 -14.71
C SER A 226 8.50 -25.57 -13.45
N LEU A 227 7.54 -24.77 -12.95
CA LEU A 227 7.75 -23.90 -11.81
C LEU A 227 7.33 -24.57 -10.49
N ALA A 228 8.12 -24.34 -9.44
CA ALA A 228 7.70 -24.63 -8.09
C ALA A 228 6.54 -23.69 -7.67
N ASP A 229 5.77 -24.06 -6.65
CA ASP A 229 4.63 -23.25 -6.16
C ASP A 229 5.01 -21.82 -5.84
N SER A 230 6.13 -21.61 -5.13
CA SER A 230 6.63 -20.26 -4.80
C SER A 230 7.03 -19.45 -6.03
N GLU A 231 7.64 -20.09 -7.02
CA GLU A 231 8.00 -19.47 -8.30
C GLU A 231 6.75 -19.12 -9.11
N THR A 232 5.75 -20.00 -9.10
CA THR A 232 4.44 -19.79 -9.75
C THR A 232 3.73 -18.59 -9.16
N LYS A 233 3.66 -18.49 -7.82
CA LYS A 233 3.09 -17.32 -7.12
C LYS A 233 3.80 -16.03 -7.50
N LEU A 234 5.13 -16.03 -7.45
CA LEU A 234 5.92 -14.84 -7.78
C LEU A 234 5.76 -14.44 -9.25
N MET A 235 5.78 -15.41 -10.18
CA MET A 235 5.57 -15.14 -11.61
C MET A 235 4.17 -14.61 -11.89
N THR A 236 3.14 -15.17 -11.28
CA THR A 236 1.75 -14.69 -11.39
C THR A 236 1.65 -13.25 -10.92
N LEU A 237 2.29 -12.91 -9.80
CA LEU A 237 2.33 -11.55 -9.26
C LEU A 237 2.98 -10.55 -10.23
N VAL A 238 4.12 -10.92 -10.85
CA VAL A 238 4.80 -10.06 -11.82
C VAL A 238 3.96 -9.90 -13.10
N CYS A 239 3.34 -10.98 -13.59
CA CYS A 239 2.45 -10.91 -14.75
C CYS A 239 1.24 -10.01 -14.46
N ALA A 240 0.57 -10.20 -13.32
CA ALA A 240 -0.58 -9.38 -12.91
C ALA A 240 -0.19 -7.90 -12.80
N LYS A 241 0.99 -7.60 -12.24
CA LYS A 241 1.47 -6.22 -12.14
C LYS A 241 1.68 -5.56 -13.49
N LEU A 242 2.25 -6.27 -14.46
CA LEU A 242 2.42 -5.77 -15.83
C LEU A 242 1.06 -5.46 -16.47
N LEU A 243 0.10 -6.37 -16.34
CA LEU A 243 -1.25 -6.20 -16.90
C LEU A 243 -1.98 -5.03 -16.23
N CYS A 244 -1.90 -4.91 -14.91
CA CYS A 244 -2.46 -3.78 -14.17
C CYS A 244 -1.81 -2.45 -14.58
N ALA A 245 -0.49 -2.42 -14.75
CA ALA A 245 0.24 -1.21 -15.13
C ALA A 245 -0.13 -0.69 -16.53
N ALA A 246 -0.55 -1.60 -17.41
CA ALA A 246 -0.98 -1.29 -18.77
C ALA A 246 -2.50 -1.04 -18.90
N ALA A 247 -3.28 -1.22 -17.84
CA ALA A 247 -4.73 -1.08 -17.86
C ALA A 247 -5.19 0.37 -17.66
N ALA A 248 -6.49 0.60 -17.88
CA ALA A 248 -7.13 1.89 -17.62
C ALA A 248 -7.12 2.23 -16.13
N PRO A 249 -7.19 3.52 -15.77
CA PRO A 249 -7.37 3.94 -14.38
C PRO A 249 -8.63 3.37 -13.75
N TYR A 250 -8.59 3.18 -12.43
CA TYR A 250 -9.78 2.94 -11.62
C TYR A 250 -10.48 4.26 -11.34
N GLU A 251 -11.79 4.36 -11.63
CA GLU A 251 -12.57 5.56 -11.39
C GLU A 251 -13.77 5.27 -10.50
N TYR A 252 -14.01 6.13 -9.53
CA TYR A 252 -15.15 6.04 -8.63
C TYR A 252 -15.70 7.40 -8.25
N GLU A 253 -16.96 7.45 -7.89
CA GLU A 253 -17.61 8.60 -7.26
C GLU A 253 -17.53 8.41 -5.74
N ALA A 254 -16.86 9.32 -5.05
CA ALA A 254 -16.88 9.41 -3.60
C ALA A 254 -18.03 10.35 -3.19
N VAL A 255 -18.92 9.87 -2.33
CA VAL A 255 -20.06 10.64 -1.80
C VAL A 255 -19.82 10.87 -0.32
N THR A 256 -19.89 12.14 0.10
CA THR A 256 -19.87 12.51 1.52
C THR A 256 -21.15 13.27 1.82
N ALA A 257 -21.99 12.72 2.68
CA ALA A 257 -23.20 13.34 3.17
C ALA A 257 -23.04 13.80 4.60
N VAL A 258 -23.46 15.02 4.89
CA VAL A 258 -23.51 15.58 6.23
C VAL A 258 -24.96 15.59 6.67
N ILE A 259 -25.26 14.93 7.78
CA ILE A 259 -26.61 14.81 8.32
C ILE A 259 -26.64 15.53 9.67
N SER A 260 -27.57 16.48 9.81
CA SER A 260 -27.84 17.15 11.08
C SER A 260 -29.02 16.49 11.79
N CYS A 261 -28.87 16.19 13.07
CA CYS A 261 -29.92 15.61 13.89
C CYS A 261 -29.76 16.06 15.34
N GLY A 262 -30.83 16.58 15.97
CA GLY A 262 -30.82 17.01 17.37
C GLY A 262 -29.78 18.08 17.71
N GLY A 263 -29.39 18.91 16.74
CA GLY A 263 -28.33 19.91 16.89
C GLY A 263 -26.90 19.38 16.73
N TYR A 264 -26.71 18.11 16.41
CA TYR A 264 -25.44 17.45 16.15
C TYR A 264 -25.23 17.10 14.68
N THR A 265 -23.98 16.91 14.31
CA THR A 265 -23.58 16.63 12.93
C THR A 265 -23.01 15.23 12.81
N PHE A 266 -23.43 14.51 11.78
CA PHE A 266 -23.00 13.16 11.44
C PHE A 266 -22.51 13.11 10.00
N THR A 267 -21.51 12.29 9.73
CA THR A 267 -20.95 12.13 8.39
C THR A 267 -21.16 10.71 7.89
N ALA A 268 -21.79 10.58 6.72
CA ALA A 268 -21.88 9.34 5.96
C ALA A 268 -20.94 9.43 4.75
N LYS A 269 -20.21 8.35 4.50
CA LYS A 269 -19.33 8.24 3.33
C LYS A 269 -19.75 7.05 2.49
N GLY A 270 -19.80 7.26 1.20
CA GLY A 270 -20.08 6.22 0.23
C GLY A 270 -19.13 6.27 -0.95
N LYS A 271 -19.08 5.16 -1.68
CA LYS A 271 -18.24 4.99 -2.84
C LYS A 271 -18.98 4.15 -3.86
N THR A 272 -19.03 4.65 -5.09
CA THR A 272 -19.63 3.94 -6.24
C THR A 272 -18.58 3.80 -7.33
N THR A 273 -18.23 2.60 -7.71
CA THR A 273 -17.30 2.34 -8.81
C THR A 273 -17.93 2.74 -10.14
N LEU A 274 -17.21 3.57 -10.92
CA LEU A 274 -17.59 4.01 -12.27
C LEU A 274 -16.88 3.20 -13.34
N CYS A 275 -15.60 2.88 -13.12
CA CYS A 275 -14.78 2.06 -13.99
C CYS A 275 -13.80 1.24 -13.13
N GLU A 276 -13.87 -0.07 -13.21
CA GLU A 276 -12.96 -0.97 -12.46
C GLU A 276 -11.50 -0.81 -12.88
N GLY A 277 -11.24 -0.58 -14.17
CA GLY A 277 -9.91 -0.37 -14.69
C GLY A 277 -8.93 -1.48 -14.27
N TRP A 278 -7.73 -1.09 -13.83
CA TRP A 278 -6.69 -2.02 -13.40
C TRP A 278 -7.07 -2.87 -12.18
N ARG A 279 -8.02 -2.41 -11.36
CA ARG A 279 -8.48 -3.16 -10.18
C ARG A 279 -9.23 -4.44 -10.52
N GLU A 280 -9.90 -4.50 -11.67
CA GLU A 280 -10.53 -5.74 -12.14
C GLU A 280 -9.48 -6.86 -12.28
N ILE A 281 -8.35 -6.55 -12.94
CA ILE A 281 -7.26 -7.51 -13.14
C ILE A 281 -6.65 -7.92 -11.80
N GLU A 282 -6.45 -6.96 -10.90
CA GLU A 282 -5.92 -7.24 -9.56
C GLU A 282 -6.84 -8.17 -8.77
N LYS A 283 -8.15 -7.90 -8.74
CA LYS A 283 -9.16 -8.75 -8.09
C LYS A 283 -9.17 -10.17 -8.66
N LEU A 284 -9.15 -10.31 -10.00
CA LEU A 284 -9.15 -11.59 -10.67
C LEU A 284 -7.87 -12.39 -10.39
N SER A 285 -6.72 -11.74 -10.40
CA SER A 285 -5.44 -12.37 -10.08
C SER A 285 -5.39 -12.88 -8.64
N ARG A 286 -5.89 -12.10 -7.68
CA ARG A 286 -5.95 -12.49 -6.25
C ARG A 286 -6.93 -13.65 -6.03
N ALA A 287 -8.11 -13.59 -6.65
CA ALA A 287 -9.08 -14.66 -6.57
C ALA A 287 -8.53 -15.99 -7.13
N ALA A 288 -7.72 -15.94 -8.18
CA ALA A 288 -7.06 -17.11 -8.76
C ALA A 288 -5.94 -17.67 -7.86
N SER A 289 -5.39 -16.87 -6.95
CA SER A 289 -4.36 -17.28 -5.98
C SER A 289 -4.95 -17.72 -4.62
N GLU A 290 -6.29 -17.79 -4.49
CA GLU A 290 -7.02 -18.08 -3.23
C GLU A 290 -6.70 -17.08 -2.08
N GLU A 291 -6.30 -15.87 -2.41
CA GLU A 291 -5.90 -14.89 -1.42
C GLU A 291 -7.03 -13.90 -1.12
N GLN A 292 -7.30 -13.74 0.16
CA GLN A 292 -8.25 -12.74 0.65
C GLN A 292 -7.51 -11.41 0.88
N ASP A 293 -8.09 -10.34 0.38
CA ASP A 293 -7.64 -8.99 0.70
C ASP A 293 -8.23 -8.59 2.06
N GLU A 294 -7.48 -8.86 3.14
CA GLU A 294 -7.91 -8.48 4.51
C GLU A 294 -8.07 -6.96 4.68
N ASP A 295 -7.44 -6.17 3.82
CA ASP A 295 -7.51 -4.70 3.83
C ASP A 295 -8.55 -4.13 2.84
N ALA A 296 -9.31 -4.97 2.14
CA ALA A 296 -10.35 -4.51 1.23
C ALA A 296 -11.51 -3.88 2.04
N GLU A 297 -11.57 -2.55 2.07
CA GLU A 297 -12.72 -1.85 2.61
C GLU A 297 -13.97 -2.19 1.77
N PRO A 298 -15.06 -2.68 2.38
CA PRO A 298 -16.30 -2.95 1.66
C PRO A 298 -16.81 -1.67 1.00
N GLU A 299 -17.22 -1.77 -0.25
CA GLU A 299 -17.84 -0.64 -0.95
C GLU A 299 -19.18 -0.33 -0.27
N THR A 300 -19.23 0.79 0.46
CA THR A 300 -20.47 1.29 1.04
C THR A 300 -21.17 2.15 -0.02
N VAL A 301 -22.20 1.61 -0.65
CA VAL A 301 -23.04 2.38 -1.55
C VAL A 301 -24.10 3.10 -0.73
N LEU A 302 -24.11 4.43 -0.75
CA LEU A 302 -25.17 5.19 -0.12
C LEU A 302 -26.42 5.15 -1.01
N PRO A 303 -27.64 5.07 -0.43
CA PRO A 303 -28.87 5.24 -1.19
C PRO A 303 -28.91 6.64 -1.83
N PRO A 304 -29.77 6.87 -2.82
CA PRO A 304 -29.96 8.19 -3.42
C PRO A 304 -30.31 9.22 -2.34
N LEU A 305 -29.50 10.28 -2.25
CA LEU A 305 -29.64 11.35 -1.28
C LEU A 305 -29.75 12.70 -2.00
N ALA A 306 -30.48 13.63 -1.39
CA ALA A 306 -30.55 15.02 -1.81
C ALA A 306 -30.31 15.97 -0.63
N GLU A 307 -29.73 17.12 -0.87
CA GLU A 307 -29.65 18.18 0.14
C GLU A 307 -31.06 18.65 0.52
N GLY A 308 -31.26 18.88 1.81
CA GLY A 308 -32.56 19.21 2.38
C GLY A 308 -33.48 18.01 2.61
N GLN A 309 -33.10 16.80 2.22
CA GLN A 309 -33.86 15.60 2.49
C GLN A 309 -33.97 15.34 4.00
N THR A 310 -35.20 15.12 4.46
CA THR A 310 -35.51 14.84 5.86
C THR A 310 -35.76 13.36 6.09
N PHE A 311 -35.44 12.88 7.27
CA PHE A 311 -35.63 11.51 7.71
C PHE A 311 -36.34 11.50 9.05
N ASP A 312 -37.51 10.86 9.09
CA ASP A 312 -38.27 10.69 10.33
C ASP A 312 -37.75 9.49 11.13
N ASN A 313 -37.86 9.58 12.43
CA ASN A 313 -37.52 8.51 13.37
C ASN A 313 -36.09 7.92 13.15
N PRO A 314 -35.05 8.76 13.17
CA PRO A 314 -33.69 8.24 13.09
C PRO A 314 -33.36 7.40 14.33
N ALA A 315 -32.64 6.29 14.13
CA ALA A 315 -32.13 5.48 15.22
C ALA A 315 -30.68 5.88 15.55
N ALA A 316 -30.38 6.08 16.82
CA ALA A 316 -29.03 6.41 17.27
C ALA A 316 -28.47 5.32 18.18
N GLU A 317 -27.28 4.84 17.88
CA GLU A 317 -26.58 3.81 18.65
C GLU A 317 -25.20 4.29 19.06
N ILE A 318 -24.83 4.05 20.34
CA ILE A 318 -23.51 4.41 20.86
C ILE A 318 -22.60 3.20 20.72
N SER A 319 -21.45 3.41 20.07
CA SER A 319 -20.34 2.44 19.98
C SER A 319 -19.19 2.88 20.87
N GLU A 320 -18.81 2.03 21.82
CA GLU A 320 -17.59 2.18 22.59
C GLU A 320 -16.41 1.68 21.78
N ARG A 321 -15.38 2.49 21.67
CA ARG A 321 -14.17 2.17 20.92
C ARG A 321 -12.92 2.53 21.71
N TYR A 322 -11.80 1.99 21.28
CA TYR A 322 -10.51 2.24 21.92
C TYR A 322 -9.48 2.59 20.86
N THR A 323 -8.60 3.54 21.20
CA THR A 323 -7.41 3.77 20.40
C THR A 323 -6.55 2.52 20.33
N GLN A 324 -5.87 2.31 19.22
CA GLN A 324 -5.00 1.15 19.00
C GLN A 324 -3.54 1.61 18.92
N PRO A 325 -2.59 0.82 19.43
CA PRO A 325 -1.18 1.10 19.23
C PRO A 325 -0.83 0.99 17.73
N PRO A 326 0.28 1.60 17.30
CA PRO A 326 0.78 1.35 15.95
C PRO A 326 1.06 -0.14 15.78
N LYS A 327 0.74 -0.68 14.60
CA LYS A 327 1.05 -2.09 14.27
C LYS A 327 2.56 -2.31 14.28
N ALA A 328 3.02 -3.49 14.70
CA ALA A 328 4.40 -3.90 14.52
C ALA A 328 4.81 -3.87 13.05
N TYR A 329 6.08 -3.66 12.76
CA TYR A 329 6.55 -3.74 11.38
C TYR A 329 6.46 -5.18 10.85
N THR A 330 5.92 -5.32 9.65
CA THR A 330 6.16 -6.46 8.76
C THR A 330 7.37 -6.14 7.88
N GLU A 331 7.89 -7.10 7.13
CA GLU A 331 8.96 -6.80 6.17
C GLU A 331 8.52 -5.78 5.12
N ASP A 332 7.27 -5.86 4.62
CA ASP A 332 6.69 -4.84 3.71
C ASP A 332 6.73 -3.44 4.33
N THR A 333 6.15 -3.28 5.52
CA THR A 333 6.04 -1.95 6.14
C THR A 333 7.40 -1.41 6.60
N LEU A 334 8.34 -2.28 6.98
CA LEU A 334 9.72 -1.90 7.30
C LEU A 334 10.47 -1.42 6.05
N LEU A 335 10.40 -2.16 4.94
CA LEU A 335 11.01 -1.74 3.68
C LEU A 335 10.43 -0.40 3.22
N SER A 336 9.10 -0.20 3.34
CA SER A 336 8.47 1.09 3.06
C SER A 336 9.01 2.23 3.93
N ALA A 337 9.17 1.99 5.22
CA ALA A 337 9.73 2.99 6.15
C ALA A 337 11.19 3.32 5.81
N MET A 338 11.98 2.31 5.42
CA MET A 338 13.37 2.51 4.98
C MET A 338 13.47 3.33 3.69
N GLU A 339 12.63 3.08 2.69
CA GLU A 339 12.57 3.86 1.43
C GLU A 339 12.19 5.33 1.65
N ASN A 340 11.40 5.60 2.68
CA ASN A 340 10.92 6.94 3.01
C ASN A 340 11.69 7.59 4.17
N ALA A 341 12.72 6.93 4.69
CA ALA A 341 13.55 7.49 5.75
C ALA A 341 14.17 8.83 5.30
N GLY A 342 13.97 9.87 6.10
CA GLY A 342 14.46 11.22 5.83
C GLY A 342 13.58 12.06 4.88
N LYS A 343 12.41 11.58 4.46
CA LYS A 343 11.45 12.37 3.68
C LYS A 343 10.34 13.00 4.52
N GLU A 344 10.28 12.68 5.80
CA GLU A 344 9.27 13.15 6.76
C GLU A 344 9.83 14.28 7.65
N GLU A 345 10.55 15.26 7.09
CA GLU A 345 10.89 16.50 7.78
C GLU A 345 10.38 17.72 7.01
#